data_32235833bfce0204ba2c4aa94e14c6a1
#
_entry.id   32235833bfce0204ba2c4aa94e14c6a1
#
_cell.length_a   1.000
_cell.length_b   1.000
_cell.length_c   1.000
_cell.angle_alpha   90.00
_cell.angle_beta   90.00
_cell.angle_gamma   90.00
#
_symmetry.space_group_name_H-M   'P 1'
#
loop_
_entity.id
_entity.type
_entity.pdbx_description
1 polymer ?
#
loop_
_entity_poly.entity_id
_entity_poly.type
_entity_poly.pdbx_seq_one_letter_code
_entity_poly.pdbx_strand_id
1 'polypeptide(L)'
;TARGLGDVYKRQRLYDSNFYVMNSDFNVYKCLYNGQTPEFPRGRPSLVEPTGTSTTIIETGDSPGSYSYRWKYMYTIDADNILKFVTSEFIPVLTNSLVKSAAGDGAIDSIVIENAGTGYNNKEYTDVPIRGDYEINGGTQAKCTVKVTSGSVESVTITTAGSKYTFGTIDVALIPNIGNGVGASLDVIIPPNNGHGADVVRELGAYRLMFTSKLETSSAFVDFPNDLTYRRVGLVLNPFDYNTTTVCSQNTRSAVKAMIFPQSGTGLPTGAFAPGETITQTTTNAKGFVVSYDSTTKVLKYYQDSVDGTQNGNVIAFSGANQITSSQNAYTATPDTSFGTSANQQTQIQIGVSVYELGLSFVGGYANQEIQTNSGEILYIDNRNPITRSADQNEELKVVIEF
;
A
#
# COMPACT_ATOMS: atom_id res chain seq x y z
N THR A 1 16.40 -18.21 -0.76
CA THR A 1 17.28 -18.85 0.24
C THR A 1 16.93 -18.31 1.61
N ALA A 2 16.13 -19.06 2.38
CA ALA A 2 15.84 -18.73 3.77
C ALA A 2 17.14 -18.88 4.59
N ARG A 3 17.74 -17.77 4.99
CA ARG A 3 18.78 -17.77 6.02
C ARG A 3 18.10 -17.56 7.38
N GLY A 4 17.67 -18.65 8.00
CA GLY A 4 17.37 -18.67 9.43
C GLY A 4 18.66 -18.87 10.21
N LEU A 5 19.09 -17.90 10.97
CA LEU A 5 20.04 -18.09 12.06
C LEU A 5 19.28 -18.82 13.17
N GLY A 6 19.34 -20.14 13.14
CA GLY A 6 18.75 -20.98 14.18
C GLY A 6 19.56 -20.93 15.46
N ASP A 7 18.90 -20.66 16.54
CA ASP A 7 19.37 -20.93 17.88
C ASP A 7 19.58 -22.44 18.04
N VAL A 8 20.79 -22.88 18.38
CA VAL A 8 21.25 -24.26 18.34
C VAL A 8 20.48 -25.21 19.28
N TYR A 9 19.57 -24.66 20.14
CA TYR A 9 18.90 -25.39 21.19
C TYR A 9 17.37 -25.54 21.06
N LYS A 10 16.74 -24.97 20.04
CA LYS A 10 15.34 -25.26 19.72
C LYS A 10 15.24 -25.83 18.33
N ARG A 11 14.80 -27.09 18.20
CA ARG A 11 14.25 -27.59 16.94
C ARG A 11 13.10 -26.64 16.59
N GLN A 12 13.36 -25.71 15.68
CA GLN A 12 12.33 -24.85 15.16
C GLN A 12 11.37 -25.74 14.38
N ARG A 13 10.18 -25.93 14.91
CA ARG A 13 9.13 -26.67 14.22
C ARG A 13 8.73 -25.90 12.99
N LEU A 14 8.58 -26.56 11.86
CA LEU A 14 8.33 -25.91 10.57
C LEU A 14 7.03 -25.06 10.60
N TYR A 15 6.02 -25.55 11.31
CA TYR A 15 4.76 -24.84 11.42
C TYR A 15 4.81 -23.54 12.26
N ASP A 16 5.86 -23.33 13.03
CA ASP A 16 6.15 -22.07 13.73
C ASP A 16 6.95 -21.09 12.85
N SER A 17 7.46 -21.55 11.71
CA SER A 17 8.26 -20.74 10.79
C SER A 17 7.38 -20.04 9.76
N ASN A 18 7.92 -18.96 9.16
CA ASN A 18 7.25 -18.23 8.08
C ASN A 18 7.45 -18.92 6.71
N PHE A 19 7.30 -20.24 6.65
CA PHE A 19 7.47 -20.99 5.42
C PHE A 19 6.12 -21.13 4.69
N TYR A 20 5.99 -20.45 3.58
CA TYR A 20 4.79 -20.46 2.74
C TYR A 20 5.16 -20.50 1.25
N VAL A 21 4.22 -20.92 0.43
CA VAL A 21 4.34 -20.96 -1.03
C VAL A 21 3.08 -20.37 -1.67
N MET A 22 3.25 -19.81 -2.84
CA MET A 22 2.17 -19.41 -3.74
C MET A 22 2.20 -20.34 -4.96
N ASN A 23 1.04 -20.90 -5.31
CA ASN A 23 0.93 -21.76 -6.49
C ASN A 23 0.59 -20.95 -7.76
N SER A 24 0.49 -21.65 -8.91
CA SER A 24 0.17 -21.05 -10.20
C SER A 24 -1.21 -20.39 -10.27
N ASP A 25 -2.15 -20.79 -9.39
CA ASP A 25 -3.48 -20.20 -9.27
C ASP A 25 -3.53 -19.03 -8.28
N PHE A 26 -2.37 -18.53 -7.84
CA PHE A 26 -2.24 -17.47 -6.84
C PHE A 26 -2.85 -17.81 -5.47
N ASN A 27 -2.97 -19.10 -5.15
CA ASN A 27 -3.31 -19.55 -3.83
C ASN A 27 -2.07 -19.60 -2.95
N VAL A 28 -2.17 -19.09 -1.72
CA VAL A 28 -1.07 -19.08 -0.75
C VAL A 28 -1.32 -20.14 0.31
N TYR A 29 -0.29 -20.94 0.55
CA TYR A 29 -0.31 -22.05 1.50
C TYR A 29 0.83 -21.93 2.48
N LYS A 30 0.54 -22.15 3.76
CA LYS A 30 1.55 -22.32 4.80
C LYS A 30 1.98 -23.78 4.88
N CYS A 31 3.27 -24.03 4.93
CA CYS A 31 3.82 -25.35 5.14
C CYS A 31 3.84 -25.72 6.63
N LEU A 32 3.18 -26.78 6.98
CA LEU A 32 3.14 -27.31 8.35
C LEU A 32 4.12 -28.45 8.55
N TYR A 33 4.40 -29.20 7.48
CA TYR A 33 5.32 -30.32 7.50
C TYR A 33 5.91 -30.55 6.11
N ASN A 34 7.21 -30.87 6.03
CA ASN A 34 7.97 -30.97 4.79
C ASN A 34 8.50 -32.39 4.50
N GLY A 35 7.84 -33.41 5.02
CA GLY A 35 8.27 -34.80 4.82
C GLY A 35 9.59 -35.16 5.48
N GLN A 36 9.90 -34.59 6.63
CA GLN A 36 11.10 -34.89 7.41
C GLN A 36 11.17 -36.38 7.80
N THR A 37 12.32 -36.98 7.65
CA THR A 37 12.59 -38.36 8.09
C THR A 37 13.97 -38.44 8.69
N PRO A 38 14.36 -39.52 9.42
CA PRO A 38 15.73 -39.71 9.89
C PRO A 38 16.80 -39.65 8.77
N GLU A 39 16.43 -40.10 7.56
CA GLU A 39 17.29 -40.04 6.38
C GLU A 39 17.35 -38.64 5.77
N PHE A 40 16.29 -37.88 5.90
CA PHE A 40 16.15 -36.53 5.37
C PHE A 40 15.75 -35.53 6.50
N PRO A 41 16.68 -35.28 7.41
CA PRO A 41 16.36 -34.42 8.60
C PRO A 41 16.05 -32.96 8.28
N ARG A 42 16.27 -32.52 7.06
CA ARG A 42 15.91 -31.18 6.57
C ARG A 42 14.63 -31.17 5.70
N GLY A 43 13.97 -32.33 5.62
CA GLY A 43 12.84 -32.54 4.71
C GLY A 43 13.28 -32.91 3.29
N ARG A 44 12.35 -33.27 2.45
CA ARG A 44 12.57 -33.64 1.05
C ARG A 44 12.15 -32.44 0.15
N PRO A 45 12.67 -32.30 -1.08
CA PRO A 45 12.13 -31.40 -2.06
C PRO A 45 10.65 -31.72 -2.36
N SER A 46 9.78 -30.73 -2.39
CA SER A 46 8.40 -30.91 -2.86
C SER A 46 8.40 -30.96 -4.39
N LEU A 47 7.84 -32.02 -4.96
CA LEU A 47 7.69 -32.22 -6.41
C LEU A 47 6.25 -31.99 -6.86
N VAL A 48 5.33 -31.82 -5.90
CA VAL A 48 3.90 -31.66 -6.16
C VAL A 48 3.43 -30.32 -5.59
N GLU A 49 2.83 -29.52 -6.43
CA GLU A 49 2.25 -28.23 -6.07
C GLU A 49 0.97 -28.44 -5.23
N PRO A 50 0.80 -27.75 -4.09
CA PRO A 50 -0.46 -27.80 -3.36
C PRO A 50 -1.57 -27.15 -4.16
N THR A 51 -2.75 -27.79 -4.19
CA THR A 51 -3.93 -27.33 -4.93
C THR A 51 -5.19 -27.38 -4.06
N GLY A 52 -6.20 -26.59 -4.46
CA GLY A 52 -7.47 -26.50 -3.74
C GLY A 52 -7.48 -25.45 -2.64
N THR A 53 -8.69 -25.13 -2.17
CA THR A 53 -8.96 -24.03 -1.21
C THR A 53 -9.68 -24.54 0.05
N SER A 54 -9.48 -25.82 0.37
CA SER A 54 -10.07 -26.42 1.58
C SER A 54 -9.51 -25.77 2.85
N THR A 55 -10.34 -25.59 3.85
CA THR A 55 -9.92 -25.16 5.19
C THR A 55 -9.30 -26.28 6.01
N THR A 56 -9.37 -27.54 5.54
CA THR A 56 -8.66 -28.68 6.12
C THR A 56 -7.23 -28.77 5.62
N ILE A 57 -6.40 -29.59 6.26
CA ILE A 57 -5.03 -29.82 5.84
C ILE A 57 -4.99 -30.51 4.47
N ILE A 58 -4.15 -30.01 3.58
CA ILE A 58 -3.91 -30.54 2.25
C ILE A 58 -2.59 -31.32 2.29
N GLU A 59 -2.62 -32.57 1.90
CA GLU A 59 -1.44 -33.44 1.80
C GLU A 59 -1.01 -33.56 0.34
N THR A 60 0.31 -33.36 0.08
CA THR A 60 0.91 -33.56 -1.25
C THR A 60 2.14 -34.46 -1.14
N GLY A 61 2.33 -35.37 -2.08
CA GLY A 61 3.46 -36.29 -2.12
C GLY A 61 3.11 -37.62 -2.79
N ASP A 62 4.14 -38.45 -2.99
CA ASP A 62 4.03 -39.72 -3.75
C ASP A 62 3.27 -40.83 -3.02
N SER A 63 3.02 -40.68 -1.72
CA SER A 63 2.26 -41.64 -0.92
C SER A 63 1.57 -40.97 0.25
N PRO A 64 0.25 -41.08 0.39
CA PRO A 64 -0.46 -40.56 1.57
C PRO A 64 0.10 -41.16 2.85
N GLY A 65 0.47 -40.32 3.80
CA GLY A 65 0.81 -40.70 5.17
C GLY A 65 2.27 -40.82 5.54
N SER A 66 3.20 -41.11 4.61
CA SER A 66 4.57 -41.46 5.02
C SER A 66 5.62 -40.36 4.82
N TYR A 67 5.55 -39.57 3.76
CA TYR A 67 6.53 -38.52 3.44
C TYR A 67 5.88 -37.33 2.74
N SER A 68 4.57 -37.14 2.98
CA SER A 68 3.81 -36.08 2.34
C SER A 68 4.08 -34.73 3.01
N TYR A 69 4.13 -33.69 2.19
CA TYR A 69 4.01 -32.32 2.69
C TYR A 69 2.60 -32.09 3.22
N ARG A 70 2.50 -31.25 4.27
CA ARG A 70 1.22 -30.81 4.81
C ARG A 70 1.13 -29.31 4.72
N TRP A 71 0.06 -28.87 4.06
CA TRP A 71 -0.19 -27.51 3.74
C TRP A 71 -1.51 -27.05 4.34
N LYS A 72 -1.51 -25.81 4.83
CA LYS A 72 -2.72 -25.09 5.19
C LYS A 72 -2.97 -24.02 4.16
N TYR A 73 -4.11 -24.08 3.48
CA TYR A 73 -4.55 -22.98 2.62
C TYR A 73 -4.83 -21.73 3.46
N MET A 74 -4.33 -20.59 3.05
CA MET A 74 -4.43 -19.32 3.76
C MET A 74 -5.38 -18.36 3.06
N TYR A 75 -5.14 -18.06 1.79
CA TYR A 75 -5.94 -17.17 0.96
C TYR A 75 -5.58 -17.31 -0.52
N THR A 76 -6.44 -16.72 -1.38
CA THR A 76 -6.16 -16.53 -2.80
C THR A 76 -5.95 -15.04 -3.05
N ILE A 77 -4.95 -14.70 -3.87
CA ILE A 77 -4.72 -13.33 -4.30
C ILE A 77 -5.63 -13.06 -5.49
N ASP A 78 -6.52 -12.08 -5.37
CA ASP A 78 -7.43 -11.68 -6.45
C ASP A 78 -6.70 -10.91 -7.56
N ALA A 79 -7.35 -10.80 -8.73
CA ALA A 79 -6.77 -10.21 -9.92
C ALA A 79 -6.30 -8.75 -9.72
N ASP A 80 -7.04 -7.97 -8.94
CA ASP A 80 -6.67 -6.57 -8.66
C ASP A 80 -5.42 -6.47 -7.81
N ASN A 81 -5.29 -7.32 -6.79
CA ASN A 81 -4.11 -7.38 -5.94
C ASN A 81 -2.91 -8.01 -6.65
N ILE A 82 -3.13 -8.96 -7.57
CA ILE A 82 -2.07 -9.50 -8.43
C ILE A 82 -1.43 -8.37 -9.23
N LEU A 83 -2.23 -7.59 -9.95
CA LEU A 83 -1.74 -6.51 -10.80
C LEU A 83 -1.01 -5.41 -10.01
N LYS A 84 -1.49 -5.10 -8.81
CA LYS A 84 -0.97 -4.00 -8.00
C LYS A 84 0.25 -4.37 -7.16
N PHE A 85 0.26 -5.57 -6.55
CA PHE A 85 1.17 -5.87 -5.44
C PHE A 85 2.05 -7.10 -5.65
N VAL A 86 1.70 -8.02 -6.56
CA VAL A 86 2.57 -9.17 -6.83
C VAL A 86 3.77 -8.75 -7.66
N THR A 87 4.96 -9.09 -7.19
CA THR A 87 6.23 -8.89 -7.88
C THR A 87 7.07 -10.17 -7.80
N SER A 88 8.26 -10.18 -8.37
CA SER A 88 9.21 -11.30 -8.21
C SER A 88 9.69 -11.48 -6.76
N GLU A 89 9.54 -10.48 -5.90
CA GLU A 89 10.08 -10.47 -4.54
C GLU A 89 8.99 -10.38 -3.46
N PHE A 90 7.79 -9.90 -3.79
CA PHE A 90 6.72 -9.64 -2.83
C PHE A 90 5.39 -10.21 -3.28
N ILE A 91 4.63 -10.71 -2.32
CA ILE A 91 3.22 -11.07 -2.44
C ILE A 91 2.41 -10.34 -1.37
N PRO A 92 1.18 -9.88 -1.68
CA PRO A 92 0.32 -9.26 -0.68
C PRO A 92 -0.20 -10.30 0.31
N VAL A 93 -0.31 -9.93 1.58
CA VAL A 93 -0.95 -10.74 2.62
C VAL A 93 -2.40 -10.31 2.75
N LEU A 94 -3.32 -11.26 2.50
CA LEU A 94 -4.75 -11.03 2.50
C LEU A 94 -5.44 -11.92 3.55
N THR A 95 -6.60 -11.49 4.01
CA THR A 95 -7.43 -12.29 4.92
C THR A 95 -8.51 -13.04 4.15
N ASN A 96 -8.71 -14.32 4.47
CA ASN A 96 -9.81 -15.11 3.95
C ASN A 96 -10.82 -15.38 5.08
N SER A 97 -12.07 -14.96 4.88
CA SER A 97 -13.11 -15.07 5.91
C SER A 97 -13.46 -16.52 6.27
N LEU A 98 -13.43 -17.45 5.32
CA LEU A 98 -13.69 -18.86 5.55
C LEU A 98 -12.59 -19.52 6.37
N VAL A 99 -11.31 -19.23 6.02
CA VAL A 99 -10.16 -19.74 6.77
C VAL A 99 -10.15 -19.17 8.18
N LYS A 100 -10.39 -17.86 8.32
CA LYS A 100 -10.51 -17.19 9.62
C LYS A 100 -11.64 -17.76 10.49
N SER A 101 -12.80 -18.06 9.89
CA SER A 101 -13.93 -18.64 10.62
C SER A 101 -13.70 -20.10 11.01
N ALA A 102 -12.90 -20.83 10.24
CA ALA A 102 -12.50 -22.21 10.53
C ALA A 102 -11.31 -22.31 11.49
N ALA A 103 -10.69 -21.18 11.85
CA ALA A 103 -9.56 -21.16 12.77
C ALA A 103 -10.01 -21.56 14.17
N GLY A 104 -9.34 -22.55 14.75
CA GLY A 104 -9.60 -23.05 16.08
C GLY A 104 -8.42 -22.83 17.02
N ASP A 105 -8.62 -22.09 18.08
CA ASP A 105 -7.57 -21.81 19.05
C ASP A 105 -7.12 -23.07 19.78
N GLY A 106 -5.86 -23.49 19.53
CA GLY A 106 -5.32 -24.74 20.05
C GLY A 106 -6.05 -25.99 19.58
N ALA A 107 -6.77 -25.94 18.44
CA ALA A 107 -7.34 -27.11 17.80
C ALA A 107 -6.22 -27.88 17.06
N ILE A 108 -6.12 -29.18 17.26
CA ILE A 108 -5.07 -29.99 16.64
C ILE A 108 -5.37 -30.15 15.14
N ASP A 109 -4.49 -29.65 14.29
CA ASP A 109 -4.68 -29.66 12.84
C ASP A 109 -4.17 -30.95 12.20
N SER A 110 -3.08 -31.51 12.71
CA SER A 110 -2.44 -32.69 12.10
C SER A 110 -1.55 -33.43 13.10
N ILE A 111 -1.35 -34.72 12.83
CA ILE A 111 -0.42 -35.56 13.59
C ILE A 111 0.53 -36.20 12.58
N VAL A 112 1.83 -36.07 12.83
CA VAL A 112 2.90 -36.62 12.00
C VAL A 112 3.45 -37.87 12.64
N ILE A 113 3.68 -38.90 11.84
CA ILE A 113 4.37 -40.11 12.27
C ILE A 113 5.87 -39.90 12.04
N GLU A 114 6.60 -39.54 13.10
CA GLU A 114 8.05 -39.40 13.03
C GLU A 114 8.75 -40.75 12.94
N ASN A 115 8.23 -41.73 13.68
CA ASN A 115 8.65 -43.11 13.65
C ASN A 115 7.43 -44.01 13.78
N ALA A 116 7.28 -44.95 12.87
CA ALA A 116 6.14 -45.88 12.87
C ALA A 116 6.25 -46.99 13.95
N GLY A 117 7.44 -47.20 14.52
CA GLY A 117 7.66 -48.28 15.47
C GLY A 117 7.51 -49.69 14.87
N THR A 118 7.57 -50.68 15.72
CA THR A 118 7.43 -52.12 15.33
C THR A 118 6.80 -52.94 16.46
N GLY A 119 6.21 -54.09 16.11
CA GLY A 119 5.73 -55.08 17.07
C GLY A 119 4.36 -54.75 17.72
N TYR A 120 3.62 -53.81 17.19
CA TYR A 120 2.28 -53.49 17.63
C TYR A 120 1.23 -54.43 17.04
N ASN A 121 0.10 -54.61 17.73
CA ASN A 121 -1.00 -55.45 17.24
C ASN A 121 -1.73 -54.74 16.08
N ASN A 122 -1.94 -55.45 14.97
CA ASN A 122 -2.65 -54.96 13.79
C ASN A 122 -4.12 -54.72 14.12
N LYS A 123 -4.53 -53.47 14.19
CA LYS A 123 -5.90 -53.03 14.48
C LYS A 123 -6.05 -51.55 14.23
N GLU A 124 -7.26 -51.10 14.07
CA GLU A 124 -7.68 -49.72 14.14
C GLU A 124 -8.11 -49.37 15.57
N TYR A 125 -7.43 -48.44 16.21
CA TYR A 125 -7.68 -47.97 17.56
C TYR A 125 -8.41 -46.65 17.51
N THR A 126 -9.66 -46.62 17.82
CA THR A 126 -10.54 -45.46 17.82
C THR A 126 -10.53 -44.74 19.16
N ASP A 127 -10.94 -43.46 19.16
CA ASP A 127 -11.07 -42.65 20.36
C ASP A 127 -9.79 -42.53 21.21
N VAL A 128 -8.62 -42.66 20.58
CA VAL A 128 -7.33 -42.49 21.26
C VAL A 128 -7.21 -41.03 21.74
N PRO A 129 -7.07 -40.79 23.04
CA PRO A 129 -7.01 -39.44 23.57
C PRO A 129 -5.63 -38.80 23.29
N ILE A 130 -5.66 -37.56 22.87
CA ILE A 130 -4.45 -36.73 22.78
C ILE A 130 -4.29 -36.02 24.12
N ARG A 131 -3.17 -36.23 24.77
CA ARG A 131 -2.87 -35.64 26.06
C ARG A 131 -2.21 -34.28 25.86
N GLY A 132 -2.40 -33.37 26.81
CA GLY A 132 -1.83 -32.02 26.72
C GLY A 132 -2.35 -31.13 27.84
N ASP A 133 -2.22 -29.84 27.65
CA ASP A 133 -2.55 -28.80 28.60
C ASP A 133 -3.95 -28.18 28.43
N TYR A 134 -4.78 -28.76 27.57
CA TYR A 134 -6.11 -28.23 27.24
C TYR A 134 -7.00 -28.02 28.47
N GLU A 135 -6.97 -28.90 29.46
CA GLU A 135 -7.78 -28.79 30.69
C GLU A 135 -7.39 -27.55 31.51
N ILE A 136 -6.09 -27.30 31.66
CA ILE A 136 -5.56 -26.14 32.39
C ILE A 136 -5.96 -24.84 31.70
N ASN A 137 -6.04 -24.89 30.38
CA ASN A 137 -6.41 -23.74 29.53
C ASN A 137 -7.91 -23.59 29.30
N GLY A 138 -8.76 -24.47 29.92
CA GLY A 138 -10.20 -24.43 29.76
C GLY A 138 -10.71 -24.90 28.42
N GLY A 139 -9.97 -25.80 27.78
CA GLY A 139 -10.27 -26.37 26.46
C GLY A 139 -10.98 -27.72 26.52
N THR A 140 -11.11 -28.36 25.37
CA THR A 140 -11.70 -29.68 25.17
C THR A 140 -10.69 -30.68 24.66
N GLN A 141 -10.81 -31.95 25.06
CA GLN A 141 -9.90 -33.01 24.67
C GLN A 141 -10.01 -33.35 23.18
N ALA A 142 -8.88 -33.41 22.52
CA ALA A 142 -8.75 -33.96 21.17
C ALA A 142 -8.67 -35.49 21.20
N LYS A 143 -9.13 -36.10 20.11
CA LYS A 143 -9.09 -37.56 19.91
C LYS A 143 -8.65 -37.88 18.50
N CYS A 144 -8.03 -39.03 18.35
CA CYS A 144 -7.63 -39.58 17.05
C CYS A 144 -7.93 -41.07 16.93
N THR A 145 -7.86 -41.55 15.70
CA THR A 145 -7.84 -42.98 15.36
C THR A 145 -6.42 -43.31 14.89
N VAL A 146 -5.83 -44.32 15.51
CA VAL A 146 -4.52 -44.86 15.16
C VAL A 146 -4.69 -46.22 14.46
N LYS A 147 -4.24 -46.33 13.22
CA LYS A 147 -4.26 -47.58 12.45
C LYS A 147 -2.89 -48.22 12.46
N VAL A 148 -2.83 -49.49 12.85
CA VAL A 148 -1.62 -50.30 12.84
C VAL A 148 -1.75 -51.41 11.79
N THR A 149 -0.75 -51.49 10.91
CA THR A 149 -0.65 -52.52 9.86
C THR A 149 0.77 -53.08 9.84
N SER A 150 0.89 -54.39 9.71
CA SER A 150 2.18 -55.08 9.72
C SER A 150 3.06 -54.78 10.95
N GLY A 151 2.42 -54.56 12.09
CA GLY A 151 3.08 -54.29 13.35
C GLY A 151 3.60 -52.83 13.53
N SER A 152 3.30 -51.92 12.61
CA SER A 152 3.74 -50.55 12.62
C SER A 152 2.56 -49.57 12.48
N VAL A 153 2.68 -48.38 13.00
CA VAL A 153 1.67 -47.33 12.85
C VAL A 153 1.64 -46.89 11.39
N GLU A 154 0.56 -47.14 10.69
CA GLU A 154 0.35 -46.80 9.28
C GLU A 154 -0.19 -45.40 9.11
N SER A 155 -1.22 -45.04 9.88
CA SER A 155 -1.85 -43.71 9.79
C SER A 155 -2.46 -43.28 11.12
N VAL A 156 -2.58 -41.96 11.28
CA VAL A 156 -3.25 -41.34 12.41
C VAL A 156 -4.19 -40.28 11.88
N THR A 157 -5.49 -40.42 12.21
CA THR A 157 -6.54 -39.50 11.74
C THR A 157 -7.20 -38.84 12.93
N ILE A 158 -7.28 -37.50 12.92
CA ILE A 158 -7.95 -36.74 13.97
C ILE A 158 -9.46 -36.90 13.82
N THR A 159 -10.13 -37.38 14.89
CA THR A 159 -11.58 -37.51 14.94
C THR A 159 -12.24 -36.36 15.66
N THR A 160 -11.55 -35.76 16.62
CA THR A 160 -11.96 -34.54 17.33
C THR A 160 -10.73 -33.67 17.52
N ALA A 161 -10.76 -32.45 16.98
CA ALA A 161 -9.60 -31.55 17.00
C ALA A 161 -9.30 -30.99 18.40
N GLY A 162 -10.27 -31.00 19.32
CA GLY A 162 -10.13 -30.40 20.63
C GLY A 162 -9.99 -28.86 20.57
N SER A 163 -9.54 -28.26 21.67
CA SER A 163 -9.31 -26.82 21.74
C SER A 163 -8.34 -26.45 22.85
N LYS A 164 -7.74 -25.28 22.75
CA LYS A 164 -6.87 -24.66 23.78
C LYS A 164 -5.60 -25.47 24.11
N TYR A 165 -5.12 -26.28 23.18
CA TYR A 165 -3.81 -26.91 23.31
C TYR A 165 -2.71 -25.91 23.01
N THR A 166 -1.66 -25.87 23.85
CA THR A 166 -0.36 -25.29 23.53
C THR A 166 0.72 -26.36 23.48
N PHE A 167 0.44 -27.52 24.02
CA PHE A 167 1.23 -28.72 23.97
C PHE A 167 0.33 -29.95 23.83
N GLY A 168 0.72 -30.89 22.99
CA GLY A 168 0.00 -32.16 22.79
C GLY A 168 0.95 -33.32 22.55
N THR A 169 0.59 -34.51 23.05
CA THR A 169 1.36 -35.73 22.84
C THR A 169 0.45 -36.97 22.78
N ILE A 170 0.89 -37.97 22.05
CA ILE A 170 0.24 -39.29 21.98
C ILE A 170 1.32 -40.31 22.36
N ASP A 171 1.08 -41.00 23.46
CA ASP A 171 1.90 -42.15 23.84
C ASP A 171 1.26 -43.41 23.30
N VAL A 172 1.84 -43.93 22.23
CA VAL A 172 1.30 -45.14 21.54
C VAL A 172 1.32 -46.33 22.48
N ALA A 173 2.27 -46.46 23.37
CA ALA A 173 2.35 -47.59 24.33
C ALA A 173 1.22 -47.63 25.33
N LEU A 174 0.54 -46.50 25.56
CA LEU A 174 -0.59 -46.39 26.48
C LEU A 174 -1.96 -46.66 25.82
N ILE A 175 -1.99 -46.94 24.54
CA ILE A 175 -3.24 -47.31 23.84
C ILE A 175 -3.66 -48.72 24.27
N PRO A 176 -4.90 -48.91 24.77
CA PRO A 176 -5.34 -50.22 25.23
C PRO A 176 -5.28 -51.31 24.15
N ASN A 177 -4.68 -52.44 24.50
CA ASN A 177 -4.55 -53.64 23.63
C ASN A 177 -3.64 -53.46 22.40
N ILE A 178 -2.80 -52.40 22.35
CA ILE A 178 -1.88 -52.17 21.23
C ILE A 178 -0.71 -53.17 21.16
N GLY A 179 -0.53 -53.96 22.23
CA GLY A 179 0.58 -54.93 22.32
C GLY A 179 1.86 -54.37 22.92
N ASN A 180 2.96 -55.10 22.75
CA ASN A 180 4.26 -54.75 23.32
C ASN A 180 5.19 -54.12 22.27
N GLY A 181 4.66 -53.46 21.26
CA GLY A 181 5.45 -52.74 20.26
C GLY A 181 6.27 -51.62 20.85
N VAL A 182 7.32 -51.22 20.16
CA VAL A 182 8.24 -50.21 20.60
C VAL A 182 8.63 -49.24 19.48
N GLY A 183 9.04 -48.07 19.87
CA GLY A 183 9.71 -47.09 18.97
C GLY A 183 8.78 -46.19 18.17
N ALA A 184 7.46 -46.25 18.31
CA ALA A 184 6.58 -45.30 17.67
C ALA A 184 6.71 -43.92 18.30
N SER A 185 6.84 -42.89 17.48
CA SER A 185 6.85 -41.47 17.86
C SER A 185 5.94 -40.69 16.95
N LEU A 186 5.03 -39.94 17.58
CA LEU A 186 4.04 -39.11 16.90
C LEU A 186 4.22 -37.64 17.33
N ASP A 187 4.34 -36.74 16.38
CA ASP A 187 4.37 -35.30 16.64
C ASP A 187 3.01 -34.67 16.36
N VAL A 188 2.54 -33.87 17.30
CA VAL A 188 1.23 -33.21 17.24
C VAL A 188 1.41 -31.79 16.79
N ILE A 189 0.88 -31.43 15.61
CA ILE A 189 0.91 -30.08 15.07
C ILE A 189 -0.23 -29.28 15.65
N ILE A 190 0.14 -28.24 16.42
CA ILE A 190 -0.79 -27.32 17.06
C ILE A 190 -0.69 -25.98 16.36
N PRO A 191 -1.81 -25.36 15.96
CA PRO A 191 -1.81 -24.07 15.29
C PRO A 191 -1.33 -22.94 16.20
N PRO A 192 -0.96 -21.78 15.63
CA PRO A 192 -0.66 -20.60 16.41
C PRO A 192 -1.87 -20.13 17.21
N ASN A 193 -1.66 -19.22 18.13
CA ASN A 193 -2.71 -18.66 18.99
C ASN A 193 -3.91 -18.15 18.16
N ASN A 194 -5.11 -18.55 18.52
CA ASN A 194 -6.38 -18.38 17.81
C ASN A 194 -6.54 -19.23 16.52
N GLY A 195 -5.58 -20.07 16.16
CA GLY A 195 -5.66 -20.97 14.99
C GLY A 195 -5.06 -20.39 13.71
N HIS A 196 -4.78 -21.28 12.75
CA HIS A 196 -4.26 -20.90 11.44
C HIS A 196 -5.25 -20.00 10.69
N GLY A 197 -4.76 -18.86 10.18
CA GLY A 197 -5.55 -17.87 9.44
C GLY A 197 -6.32 -16.88 10.29
N ALA A 198 -6.28 -16.97 11.61
CA ALA A 198 -6.88 -15.97 12.50
C ALA A 198 -6.16 -14.61 12.39
N ASP A 199 -4.84 -14.64 12.34
CA ASP A 199 -3.98 -13.48 12.12
C ASP A 199 -2.93 -13.82 11.07
N VAL A 200 -3.30 -13.69 9.81
CA VAL A 200 -2.45 -14.06 8.65
C VAL A 200 -1.22 -13.18 8.58
N VAL A 201 -1.32 -11.90 8.96
CA VAL A 201 -0.21 -10.93 8.93
C VAL A 201 0.91 -11.41 9.84
N ARG A 202 0.59 -11.76 11.08
CA ARG A 202 1.55 -12.28 12.04
C ARG A 202 2.05 -13.67 11.66
N GLU A 203 1.15 -14.53 11.21
CA GLU A 203 1.45 -15.94 10.90
C GLU A 203 2.41 -16.07 9.71
N LEU A 204 2.29 -15.22 8.69
CA LEU A 204 3.18 -15.19 7.54
C LEU A 204 4.38 -14.24 7.74
N GLY A 205 4.44 -13.53 8.87
CA GLY A 205 5.52 -12.62 9.19
C GLY A 205 5.60 -11.42 8.24
N ALA A 206 4.46 -10.82 7.95
CA ALA A 206 4.39 -9.62 7.12
C ALA A 206 4.88 -8.40 7.93
N TYR A 207 6.00 -7.83 7.50
CA TYR A 207 6.63 -6.65 8.13
C TYR A 207 6.92 -5.55 7.12
N ARG A 208 6.31 -5.63 5.93
CA ARG A 208 6.44 -4.62 4.87
C ARG A 208 5.07 -4.12 4.45
N LEU A 209 5.00 -2.84 4.17
CA LEU A 209 3.81 -2.18 3.61
C LEU A 209 4.16 -1.66 2.22
N MET A 210 3.38 -2.06 1.22
CA MET A 210 3.53 -1.61 -0.16
C MET A 210 2.42 -0.65 -0.52
N PHE A 211 2.80 0.51 -1.05
CA PHE A 211 1.90 1.45 -1.70
C PHE A 211 2.12 1.38 -3.20
N THR A 212 1.06 1.32 -3.96
CA THR A 212 1.11 1.44 -5.42
C THR A 212 0.27 2.63 -5.86
N SER A 213 0.79 3.38 -6.81
CA SER A 213 0.09 4.47 -7.47
C SER A 213 0.36 4.39 -8.96
N LYS A 214 -0.68 4.32 -9.75
CA LYS A 214 -0.61 4.36 -11.19
C LYS A 214 -0.88 5.79 -11.64
N LEU A 215 0.09 6.36 -12.34
CA LEU A 215 0.00 7.70 -12.87
C LEU A 215 -0.50 7.60 -14.30
N GLU A 216 -1.70 8.08 -14.54
CA GLU A 216 -2.36 7.98 -15.85
C GLU A 216 -2.49 9.35 -16.51
N THR A 217 -2.21 9.40 -17.81
CA THR A 217 -2.53 10.55 -18.64
C THR A 217 -3.81 10.22 -19.40
N SER A 218 -4.95 10.53 -18.82
CA SER A 218 -6.23 10.43 -19.51
C SER A 218 -6.87 11.81 -19.66
N SER A 219 -7.81 11.95 -20.59
CA SER A 219 -8.54 13.21 -20.76
C SER A 219 -9.37 13.65 -19.54
N ALA A 220 -9.56 12.76 -18.57
CA ALA A 220 -10.31 13.01 -17.33
C ALA A 220 -9.41 13.29 -16.12
N PHE A 221 -8.18 12.71 -16.11
CA PHE A 221 -7.22 12.85 -15.01
C PHE A 221 -5.83 13.01 -15.60
N VAL A 222 -5.23 14.19 -15.42
CA VAL A 222 -3.85 14.48 -15.82
C VAL A 222 -3.00 14.52 -14.55
N ASP A 223 -2.49 13.37 -14.13
CA ASP A 223 -1.55 13.30 -13.01
C ASP A 223 -0.20 13.92 -13.41
N PHE A 224 0.17 13.75 -14.69
CA PHE A 224 1.32 14.42 -15.28
C PHE A 224 0.98 15.02 -16.64
N PRO A 225 1.28 16.29 -16.88
CA PRO A 225 1.15 16.88 -18.22
C PRO A 225 2.10 16.20 -19.21
N ASN A 226 1.67 16.03 -20.46
CA ASN A 226 2.45 15.42 -21.54
C ASN A 226 3.73 16.22 -21.87
N ASP A 227 3.69 17.53 -21.64
CA ASP A 227 4.80 18.45 -21.79
C ASP A 227 5.10 19.14 -20.46
N LEU A 228 6.23 18.79 -19.86
CA LEU A 228 6.78 19.47 -18.70
C LEU A 228 7.91 20.37 -19.10
N THR A 229 7.71 21.67 -19.00
CA THR A 229 8.73 22.68 -19.31
C THR A 229 9.52 23.10 -18.09
N TYR A 230 9.58 22.29 -17.03
CA TYR A 230 10.43 22.60 -15.88
C TYR A 230 11.88 22.64 -16.33
N ARG A 231 12.45 23.82 -16.25
CA ARG A 231 13.90 23.98 -16.48
C ARG A 231 14.66 24.02 -15.18
N ARG A 232 14.03 24.54 -14.10
CA ARG A 232 14.68 24.65 -12.79
C ARG A 232 13.66 24.58 -11.66
N VAL A 233 13.98 23.80 -10.64
CA VAL A 233 13.30 23.81 -9.35
C VAL A 233 14.34 24.23 -8.31
N GLY A 234 14.03 25.22 -7.49
CA GLY A 234 14.91 25.70 -6.45
C GLY A 234 14.23 25.78 -5.10
N LEU A 235 15.01 25.61 -4.05
CA LEU A 235 14.63 25.91 -2.68
C LEU A 235 15.33 27.20 -2.26
N VAL A 236 14.56 28.16 -1.76
CA VAL A 236 15.06 29.45 -1.32
C VAL A 236 14.78 29.62 0.17
N LEU A 237 15.82 29.96 0.93
CA LEU A 237 15.72 30.25 2.36
C LEU A 237 15.57 31.76 2.57
N ASN A 238 14.75 32.15 3.54
CA ASN A 238 14.60 33.53 4.01
C ASN A 238 14.35 34.57 2.88
N PRO A 239 13.37 34.35 1.98
CA PRO A 239 12.98 35.36 1.02
C PRO A 239 12.47 36.62 1.75
N PHE A 240 12.56 37.77 1.10
CA PHE A 240 12.09 39.03 1.68
C PHE A 240 10.62 39.29 1.35
N ASP A 241 9.95 40.02 2.23
CA ASP A 241 8.62 40.59 1.94
C ASP A 241 8.72 41.57 0.76
N TYR A 242 7.71 41.57 -0.09
CA TYR A 242 7.66 42.38 -1.31
C TYR A 242 7.96 43.86 -1.03
N ASN A 243 8.86 44.43 -1.83
CA ASN A 243 9.33 45.81 -1.74
C ASN A 243 9.98 46.17 -0.41
N THR A 244 10.57 45.21 0.29
CA THR A 244 11.33 45.40 1.54
C THR A 244 12.64 44.60 1.51
N THR A 245 13.47 44.80 2.54
CA THR A 245 14.64 43.97 2.86
C THR A 245 14.41 43.09 4.11
N THR A 246 13.17 43.01 4.57
CA THR A 246 12.81 42.24 5.76
C THR A 246 12.48 40.79 5.35
N VAL A 247 13.06 39.84 6.05
CA VAL A 247 12.77 38.40 5.86
C VAL A 247 11.30 38.12 6.13
N CYS A 248 10.68 37.35 5.25
CA CYS A 248 9.30 36.86 5.44
C CYS A 248 9.16 36.09 6.74
N SER A 249 8.31 36.57 7.62
CA SER A 249 8.05 35.93 8.93
C SER A 249 6.82 35.03 8.94
N GLN A 250 6.00 35.05 7.88
CA GLN A 250 4.76 34.29 7.78
C GLN A 250 4.96 33.02 6.95
N ASN A 251 4.28 31.95 7.37
CA ASN A 251 4.37 30.64 6.71
C ASN A 251 3.63 30.58 5.36
N THR A 252 2.78 31.57 5.06
CA THR A 252 1.99 31.61 3.83
C THR A 252 2.18 32.96 3.13
N ARG A 253 2.99 32.98 2.08
CA ARG A 253 3.20 34.15 1.21
C ARG A 253 3.04 33.74 -0.24
N SER A 254 2.35 34.57 -1.02
CA SER A 254 2.21 34.34 -2.46
C SER A 254 3.42 34.88 -3.22
N ALA A 255 4.05 34.01 -4.00
CA ALA A 255 5.11 34.39 -4.93
C ALA A 255 4.56 34.83 -6.30
N VAL A 256 3.25 34.76 -6.51
CA VAL A 256 2.58 35.07 -7.78
C VAL A 256 1.69 36.27 -7.66
N LYS A 257 1.52 36.97 -8.78
CA LYS A 257 0.59 38.08 -8.92
C LYS A 257 -0.85 37.56 -9.10
N ALA A 258 -1.83 38.40 -8.88
CA ALA A 258 -3.22 38.08 -9.19
C ALA A 258 -3.97 39.22 -9.83
N MET A 259 -5.05 38.90 -10.50
CA MET A 259 -6.08 39.83 -10.95
C MET A 259 -7.44 39.25 -10.63
N ILE A 260 -8.41 40.13 -10.38
CA ILE A 260 -9.79 39.76 -10.09
C ILE A 260 -10.70 40.30 -11.19
N PHE A 261 -11.71 39.49 -11.53
CA PHE A 261 -12.71 39.86 -12.52
C PHE A 261 -14.08 40.13 -11.85
N PRO A 262 -14.98 40.86 -12.51
CA PRO A 262 -16.31 41.13 -11.98
C PRO A 262 -17.09 39.85 -11.65
N GLN A 263 -17.90 39.89 -10.60
CA GLN A 263 -18.80 38.79 -10.25
C GLN A 263 -20.04 38.75 -11.16
N SER A 264 -20.40 39.87 -11.76
CA SER A 264 -21.57 40.01 -12.66
C SER A 264 -21.34 41.17 -13.64
N GLY A 265 -22.07 41.18 -14.74
CA GLY A 265 -22.04 42.29 -15.71
C GLY A 265 -20.93 42.16 -16.77
N THR A 266 -20.46 43.31 -17.25
CA THR A 266 -19.46 43.40 -18.31
C THR A 266 -18.08 43.01 -17.81
N GLY A 267 -17.29 42.27 -18.61
CA GLY A 267 -15.92 41.88 -18.28
C GLY A 267 -15.79 40.52 -17.60
N LEU A 268 -16.90 39.82 -17.42
CA LEU A 268 -16.90 38.44 -16.92
C LEU A 268 -15.99 37.53 -17.78
N PRO A 269 -15.28 36.61 -17.16
CA PRO A 269 -14.58 35.55 -17.88
C PRO A 269 -15.56 34.73 -18.76
N THR A 270 -15.21 34.55 -20.02
CA THR A 270 -16.00 33.73 -20.96
C THR A 270 -15.79 32.21 -20.75
N GLY A 271 -14.83 31.83 -19.89
CA GLY A 271 -14.56 30.46 -19.49
C GLY A 271 -13.54 30.39 -18.36
N ALA A 272 -13.19 29.18 -17.96
CA ALA A 272 -12.21 28.93 -16.91
C ALA A 272 -10.79 28.87 -17.52
N PHE A 273 -9.91 29.74 -17.06
CA PHE A 273 -8.50 29.74 -17.45
C PHE A 273 -7.78 28.52 -16.87
N ALA A 274 -7.08 27.75 -17.71
CA ALA A 274 -6.34 26.56 -17.28
C ALA A 274 -4.90 26.90 -16.85
N PRO A 275 -4.33 26.21 -15.86
CA PRO A 275 -2.93 26.36 -15.50
C PRO A 275 -2.00 26.11 -16.70
N GLY A 276 -0.97 26.96 -16.84
CA GLY A 276 -0.02 26.91 -17.96
C GLY A 276 -0.42 27.66 -19.21
N GLU A 277 -1.68 28.12 -19.34
CA GLU A 277 -2.10 28.98 -20.45
C GLU A 277 -1.36 30.32 -20.42
N THR A 278 -0.99 30.81 -21.60
CA THR A 278 -0.51 32.20 -21.72
C THR A 278 -1.72 33.14 -21.81
N ILE A 279 -1.70 34.19 -21.00
CA ILE A 279 -2.66 35.30 -21.06
C ILE A 279 -1.97 36.54 -21.64
N THR A 280 -2.65 37.22 -22.54
CA THR A 280 -2.17 38.46 -23.18
C THR A 280 -3.18 39.57 -23.00
N GLN A 281 -2.74 40.74 -22.57
CA GLN A 281 -3.58 41.93 -22.53
C GLN A 281 -3.44 42.70 -23.84
N THR A 282 -4.53 42.89 -24.55
CA THR A 282 -4.56 43.38 -25.93
C THR A 282 -3.97 44.78 -26.08
N THR A 283 -4.16 45.67 -25.12
CA THR A 283 -3.78 47.07 -25.24
C THR A 283 -2.31 47.31 -24.85
N THR A 284 -1.86 46.62 -23.80
CA THR A 284 -0.50 46.80 -23.24
C THR A 284 0.52 45.83 -23.83
N ASN A 285 0.06 44.74 -24.45
CA ASN A 285 0.85 43.59 -24.84
C ASN A 285 1.52 42.89 -23.64
N ALA A 286 1.04 43.13 -22.42
CA ALA A 286 1.47 42.40 -21.25
C ALA A 286 1.10 40.90 -21.40
N LYS A 287 2.06 40.04 -21.12
CA LYS A 287 1.90 38.60 -21.14
C LYS A 287 2.16 38.00 -19.75
N GLY A 288 1.50 36.93 -19.45
CA GLY A 288 1.72 36.15 -18.24
C GLY A 288 1.24 34.73 -18.41
N PHE A 289 1.59 33.88 -17.46
CA PHE A 289 1.24 32.47 -17.45
C PHE A 289 0.29 32.20 -16.29
N VAL A 290 -0.80 31.53 -16.56
CA VAL A 290 -1.81 31.17 -15.57
C VAL A 290 -1.23 30.14 -14.59
N VAL A 291 -1.34 30.42 -13.29
CA VAL A 291 -1.02 29.47 -12.22
C VAL A 291 -2.30 28.77 -11.76
N SER A 292 -3.33 29.54 -11.49
CA SER A 292 -4.65 29.00 -11.11
C SER A 292 -5.75 30.03 -11.36
N TYR A 293 -6.96 29.55 -11.57
CA TYR A 293 -8.17 30.38 -11.64
C TYR A 293 -9.25 29.82 -10.74
N ASP A 294 -9.75 30.66 -9.84
CA ASP A 294 -10.88 30.32 -8.99
C ASP A 294 -12.18 30.87 -9.60
N SER A 295 -13.03 29.97 -10.06
CA SER A 295 -14.31 30.33 -10.70
C SER A 295 -15.34 30.91 -9.72
N THR A 296 -15.19 30.72 -8.40
CA THR A 296 -16.06 31.31 -7.37
C THR A 296 -15.72 32.76 -7.13
N THR A 297 -14.48 33.04 -6.78
CA THR A 297 -14.02 34.41 -6.47
C THR A 297 -13.63 35.22 -7.71
N LYS A 298 -13.55 34.56 -8.88
CA LYS A 298 -13.07 35.15 -10.14
C LYS A 298 -11.63 35.67 -10.05
N VAL A 299 -10.82 35.08 -9.19
CA VAL A 299 -9.40 35.44 -9.04
C VAL A 299 -8.56 34.55 -9.95
N LEU A 300 -7.74 35.20 -10.77
CA LEU A 300 -6.72 34.59 -11.60
C LEU A 300 -5.35 34.86 -10.99
N LYS A 301 -4.62 33.81 -10.60
CA LYS A 301 -3.21 33.91 -10.18
C LYS A 301 -2.31 33.65 -11.38
N TYR A 302 -1.29 34.47 -11.54
CA TYR A 302 -0.39 34.41 -12.68
C TYR A 302 1.03 34.82 -12.31
N TYR A 303 1.98 34.42 -13.12
CA TYR A 303 3.34 34.98 -13.10
C TYR A 303 3.70 35.56 -14.47
N GLN A 304 4.72 36.42 -14.49
CA GLN A 304 5.28 37.01 -15.69
C GLN A 304 6.78 36.66 -15.76
N ASP A 305 7.17 36.22 -16.93
CA ASP A 305 8.56 35.85 -17.17
C ASP A 305 9.31 37.06 -17.79
N SER A 306 10.62 37.09 -17.62
CA SER A 306 11.48 38.13 -18.16
C SER A 306 11.78 37.96 -19.65
N VAL A 307 11.33 36.89 -20.28
CA VAL A 307 11.56 36.58 -21.70
C VAL A 307 10.35 37.00 -22.55
N ASP A 308 9.14 36.61 -22.12
CA ASP A 308 7.91 36.91 -22.85
C ASP A 308 7.20 38.15 -22.29
N GLY A 309 6.68 38.99 -23.19
CA GLY A 309 5.95 40.21 -22.80
C GLY A 309 6.84 41.25 -22.17
N THR A 310 8.09 41.35 -22.63
CA THR A 310 9.04 42.37 -22.18
C THR A 310 9.16 43.52 -23.17
N GLN A 311 9.44 44.69 -22.65
CA GLN A 311 9.83 45.87 -23.42
C GLN A 311 11.16 46.39 -22.86
N ASN A 312 12.19 46.46 -23.70
CA ASN A 312 13.53 46.86 -23.31
C ASN A 312 14.12 46.06 -22.14
N GLY A 313 13.80 44.76 -22.09
CA GLY A 313 14.20 43.84 -21.00
C GLY A 313 13.41 43.94 -19.71
N ASN A 314 12.38 44.79 -19.65
CA ASN A 314 11.50 44.91 -18.50
C ASN A 314 10.13 44.26 -18.78
N VAL A 315 9.61 43.57 -17.80
CA VAL A 315 8.29 42.96 -17.87
C VAL A 315 7.20 44.03 -17.98
N ILE A 316 6.33 43.92 -18.98
CA ILE A 316 5.18 44.80 -19.14
C ILE A 316 4.10 44.36 -18.14
N ALA A 317 3.74 45.22 -17.18
CA ALA A 317 2.71 44.90 -16.20
C ALA A 317 1.31 44.94 -16.82
N PHE A 318 0.47 44.03 -16.39
CA PHE A 318 -0.97 44.16 -16.63
C PHE A 318 -1.53 45.38 -15.91
N SER A 319 -2.38 46.16 -16.57
CA SER A 319 -2.90 47.41 -16.00
C SER A 319 -4.23 47.80 -16.63
N GLY A 320 -5.01 48.57 -15.87
CA GLY A 320 -6.29 49.14 -16.33
C GLY A 320 -7.38 48.11 -16.61
N ALA A 321 -8.52 48.59 -17.06
CA ALA A 321 -9.65 47.72 -17.45
C ALA A 321 -9.48 47.21 -18.91
N ASN A 322 -8.30 46.68 -19.21
CA ASN A 322 -7.98 46.19 -20.55
C ASN A 322 -8.23 44.66 -20.61
N GLN A 323 -8.90 44.23 -21.66
CA GLN A 323 -9.26 42.83 -21.83
C GLN A 323 -8.00 41.97 -21.94
N ILE A 324 -8.03 40.82 -21.27
CA ILE A 324 -7.07 39.73 -21.43
C ILE A 324 -7.67 38.61 -22.29
N THR A 325 -6.82 37.87 -22.99
CA THR A 325 -7.21 36.70 -23.81
C THR A 325 -6.27 35.55 -23.50
N SER A 326 -6.80 34.33 -23.32
CA SER A 326 -6.01 33.12 -23.17
C SER A 326 -5.60 32.52 -24.50
N SER A 327 -4.43 31.88 -24.54
CA SER A 327 -3.86 31.36 -25.79
C SER A 327 -4.51 30.06 -26.29
N GLN A 328 -4.98 29.21 -25.38
CA GLN A 328 -5.47 27.87 -25.76
C GLN A 328 -6.96 27.88 -26.08
N ASN A 329 -7.77 28.54 -25.28
CA ASN A 329 -9.22 28.51 -25.41
C ASN A 329 -9.85 29.82 -25.90
N ALA A 330 -9.02 30.83 -26.17
CA ALA A 330 -9.45 32.18 -26.54
C ALA A 330 -10.46 32.80 -25.55
N TYR A 331 -10.43 32.37 -24.28
CA TYR A 331 -11.26 32.96 -23.22
C TYR A 331 -10.84 34.38 -22.97
N THR A 332 -11.81 35.23 -22.78
CA THR A 332 -11.61 36.65 -22.53
C THR A 332 -12.15 37.06 -21.18
N ALA A 333 -11.51 38.01 -20.55
CA ALA A 333 -11.98 38.64 -19.32
C ALA A 333 -11.40 40.07 -19.21
N THR A 334 -12.06 40.92 -18.46
CA THR A 334 -11.58 42.28 -18.18
C THR A 334 -11.46 42.47 -16.66
N PRO A 335 -10.27 42.81 -16.14
CA PRO A 335 -10.07 42.99 -14.70
C PRO A 335 -11.02 44.06 -14.11
N ASP A 336 -11.49 43.80 -12.91
CA ASP A 336 -12.36 44.70 -12.16
C ASP A 336 -11.53 45.80 -11.49
N THR A 337 -11.24 46.87 -12.20
CA THR A 337 -10.45 47.99 -11.68
C THR A 337 -11.11 48.79 -10.57
N SER A 338 -12.39 48.52 -10.27
CA SER A 338 -13.10 49.08 -9.12
C SER A 338 -12.81 48.36 -7.81
N PHE A 339 -12.25 47.14 -7.89
CA PHE A 339 -11.99 46.31 -6.73
C PHE A 339 -10.70 46.73 -6.03
N GLY A 340 -10.86 47.36 -4.87
CA GLY A 340 -9.80 47.89 -4.04
C GLY A 340 -9.19 49.22 -4.56
N THR A 341 -8.71 50.03 -3.65
CA THR A 341 -8.00 51.29 -3.93
C THR A 341 -6.73 51.38 -3.12
N SER A 342 -5.78 52.28 -3.46
CA SER A 342 -4.56 52.47 -2.69
C SER A 342 -4.84 52.84 -1.22
N ALA A 343 -5.93 53.53 -0.94
CA ALA A 343 -6.34 53.89 0.41
C ALA A 343 -7.15 52.80 1.14
N ASN A 344 -7.78 51.90 0.36
CA ASN A 344 -8.59 50.81 0.89
C ASN A 344 -8.34 49.52 0.07
N GLN A 345 -7.27 48.81 0.39
CA GLN A 345 -6.93 47.53 -0.25
C GLN A 345 -7.96 46.48 0.15
N GLN A 346 -8.35 45.64 -0.79
CA GLN A 346 -9.30 44.57 -0.56
C GLN A 346 -8.58 43.24 -0.46
N THR A 347 -8.79 42.51 0.65
CA THR A 347 -8.27 41.16 0.89
C THR A 347 -9.36 40.10 0.90
N GLN A 348 -10.62 40.54 0.86
CA GLN A 348 -11.82 39.72 0.95
C GLN A 348 -12.83 40.12 -0.13
N ILE A 349 -13.62 39.17 -0.55
CA ILE A 349 -14.80 39.41 -1.41
C ILE A 349 -16.05 38.81 -0.81
N GLN A 350 -17.14 39.55 -0.83
CA GLN A 350 -18.45 39.04 -0.43
C GLN A 350 -19.21 38.55 -1.67
N ILE A 351 -19.63 37.27 -1.63
CA ILE A 351 -20.43 36.66 -2.69
C ILE A 351 -21.70 36.09 -2.03
N GLY A 352 -22.85 36.76 -2.30
CA GLY A 352 -24.08 36.46 -1.58
C GLY A 352 -23.93 36.73 -0.09
N VAL A 353 -24.12 35.72 0.74
CA VAL A 353 -23.96 35.80 2.21
C VAL A 353 -22.57 35.37 2.71
N SER A 354 -21.74 34.87 1.85
CA SER A 354 -20.41 34.34 2.22
C SER A 354 -19.30 35.35 1.93
N VAL A 355 -18.32 35.42 2.84
CA VAL A 355 -17.11 36.21 2.68
C VAL A 355 -15.96 35.24 2.41
N TYR A 356 -15.21 35.49 1.35
CA TYR A 356 -14.05 34.69 0.91
C TYR A 356 -12.76 35.49 1.09
N GLU A 357 -11.79 34.89 1.77
CA GLU A 357 -10.42 35.42 1.86
C GLU A 357 -9.68 35.20 0.56
N LEU A 358 -9.10 36.24 -0.01
CA LEU A 358 -8.41 36.16 -1.30
C LEU A 358 -6.91 35.81 -1.17
N GLY A 359 -6.36 35.94 0.02
CA GLY A 359 -4.95 35.65 0.32
C GLY A 359 -3.95 36.66 -0.26
N LEU A 360 -4.44 37.73 -0.89
CA LEU A 360 -3.64 38.82 -1.49
C LEU A 360 -4.39 40.13 -1.34
N SER A 361 -3.65 41.24 -1.31
CA SER A 361 -4.21 42.60 -1.24
C SER A 361 -4.39 43.19 -2.64
N PHE A 362 -5.62 43.48 -3.02
CA PHE A 362 -5.97 44.01 -4.33
C PHE A 362 -6.11 45.53 -4.31
N VAL A 363 -5.55 46.17 -5.34
CA VAL A 363 -5.68 47.58 -5.65
C VAL A 363 -6.03 47.71 -7.13
N GLY A 364 -7.17 48.29 -7.45
CA GLY A 364 -7.61 48.46 -8.83
C GLY A 364 -7.73 47.16 -9.60
N GLY A 365 -8.17 46.09 -8.93
CA GLY A 365 -8.34 44.77 -9.55
C GLY A 365 -7.08 43.92 -9.68
N TYR A 366 -5.94 44.40 -9.25
CA TYR A 366 -4.67 43.72 -9.32
C TYR A 366 -4.03 43.55 -7.95
N ALA A 367 -3.31 42.46 -7.75
CA ALA A 367 -2.50 42.20 -6.56
C ALA A 367 -1.08 41.82 -6.95
N ASN A 368 -0.11 42.40 -6.28
CA ASN A 368 1.29 42.00 -6.41
C ASN A 368 1.57 40.76 -5.58
N GLN A 369 2.68 40.07 -5.94
CA GLN A 369 3.23 39.00 -5.10
C GLN A 369 3.63 39.57 -3.72
N GLU A 370 3.60 38.75 -2.70
CA GLU A 370 4.04 39.13 -1.35
C GLU A 370 5.52 38.88 -1.10
N ILE A 371 6.18 38.12 -1.98
CA ILE A 371 7.63 37.84 -1.90
C ILE A 371 8.38 38.70 -2.87
N GLN A 372 9.48 39.31 -2.41
CA GLN A 372 10.39 40.10 -3.23
C GLN A 372 11.12 39.18 -4.22
N THR A 373 11.04 39.50 -5.49
CA THR A 373 11.74 38.79 -6.56
C THR A 373 13.25 38.84 -6.35
N ASN A 374 13.97 37.75 -6.61
CA ASN A 374 15.42 37.63 -6.48
C ASN A 374 15.95 37.91 -5.07
N SER A 375 15.17 37.59 -4.03
CA SER A 375 15.60 37.71 -2.63
C SER A 375 15.77 36.31 -2.00
N GLY A 376 16.45 36.28 -0.85
CA GLY A 376 16.74 35.08 -0.10
C GLY A 376 18.02 34.37 -0.56
N GLU A 377 18.30 33.25 0.07
CA GLU A 377 19.48 32.40 -0.17
C GLU A 377 19.04 31.08 -0.84
N ILE A 378 19.71 30.72 -1.93
CA ILE A 378 19.41 29.49 -2.66
C ILE A 378 20.03 28.30 -1.93
N LEU A 379 19.24 27.40 -1.41
CA LEU A 379 19.68 26.15 -0.75
C LEU A 379 19.93 25.02 -1.74
N TYR A 380 19.11 24.94 -2.79
CA TYR A 380 19.14 23.83 -3.73
C TYR A 380 18.59 24.26 -5.08
N ILE A 381 19.21 23.78 -6.15
CA ILE A 381 18.70 23.92 -7.53
C ILE A 381 18.75 22.57 -8.21
N ASP A 382 17.61 22.13 -8.72
CA ASP A 382 17.51 21.01 -9.65
C ASP A 382 17.25 21.56 -11.06
N ASN A 383 18.19 21.33 -11.96
CA ASN A 383 18.08 21.76 -13.35
C ASN A 383 17.76 20.55 -14.23
N ARG A 384 16.48 20.36 -14.55
CA ARG A 384 16.00 19.24 -15.37
C ARG A 384 15.74 19.69 -16.80
N ASN A 385 16.05 18.80 -17.73
CA ASN A 385 15.63 18.97 -19.12
C ASN A 385 14.12 18.85 -19.25
N PRO A 386 13.48 19.54 -20.20
CA PRO A 386 12.09 19.33 -20.53
C PRO A 386 11.84 17.85 -20.84
N ILE A 387 10.77 17.30 -20.31
CA ILE A 387 10.36 15.91 -20.56
C ILE A 387 9.11 15.97 -21.41
N THR A 388 9.21 15.41 -22.63
CA THR A 388 8.06 15.15 -23.48
C THR A 388 7.69 13.68 -23.32
N ARG A 389 6.43 13.40 -23.01
CA ARG A 389 5.91 12.06 -22.80
C ARG A 389 4.99 11.67 -23.95
N SER A 390 4.95 10.36 -24.28
CA SER A 390 3.92 9.83 -25.15
C SER A 390 2.55 9.95 -24.49
N ALA A 391 1.50 10.20 -25.27
CA ALA A 391 0.12 10.23 -24.77
C ALA A 391 -0.35 8.90 -24.18
N ASP A 392 0.29 7.79 -24.58
CA ASP A 392 -0.02 6.43 -24.13
C ASP A 392 0.90 5.95 -23.00
N GLN A 393 1.75 6.82 -22.48
CA GLN A 393 2.69 6.44 -21.43
C GLN A 393 1.97 6.29 -20.10
N ASN A 394 2.10 5.11 -19.50
CA ASN A 394 1.66 4.82 -18.13
C ASN A 394 2.88 4.66 -17.22
N GLU A 395 2.81 5.22 -16.04
CA GLU A 395 3.84 5.05 -15.01
C GLU A 395 3.22 4.46 -13.76
N GLU A 396 3.90 3.48 -13.19
CA GLU A 396 3.50 2.87 -11.94
C GLU A 396 4.60 3.08 -10.90
N LEU A 397 4.21 3.67 -9.77
CA LEU A 397 5.08 3.89 -8.63
C LEU A 397 4.74 2.87 -7.55
N LYS A 398 5.72 2.04 -7.16
CA LYS A 398 5.60 1.11 -6.03
C LYS A 398 6.61 1.50 -4.96
N VAL A 399 6.12 1.76 -3.75
CA VAL A 399 6.94 2.10 -2.59
C VAL A 399 6.76 1.03 -1.54
N VAL A 400 7.86 0.41 -1.12
CA VAL A 400 7.86 -0.61 -0.06
C VAL A 400 8.55 -0.03 1.17
N ILE A 401 7.83 -0.05 2.30
CA ILE A 401 8.34 0.38 3.61
C ILE A 401 8.46 -0.85 4.49
N GLU A 402 9.61 -1.03 5.12
CA GLU A 402 9.90 -2.10 6.07
C GLU A 402 9.84 -1.55 7.51
N PHE A 403 9.20 -2.32 8.42
CA PHE A 403 9.02 -1.98 9.83
C PHE A 403 9.83 -2.90 10.76
#